data_8f9b1fcf7fb94d511f8cbf1e9e1afa8a
#
_entry.id   8f9b1fcf7fb94d511f8cbf1e9e1afa8a
#
_cell.length_a   1.000
_cell.length_b   1.000
_cell.length_c   1.000
_cell.angle_alpha   90.00
_cell.angle_beta   90.00
_cell.angle_gamma   90.00
#
_symmetry.space_group_name_H-M   'P 1'
#
loop_
_entity.id
_entity.type
_entity.pdbx_description
1 polymer ?
#
loop_
_entity_poly.entity_id
_entity_poly.type
_entity_poly.pdbx_seq_one_letter_code
_entity_poly.pdbx_strand_id
1 'polypeptide(L)'
;MREMGSIDMASTNDKNALINRLNRIEGQIRGISRMVDQDTYCIQTLTQISAASSALRSLALVLIQNHLQHCLAEAVESGDRQLHDAKVQEASAAIGRLLRN
;
A
#
# COMPACT_ATOMS: atom_id res chain seq x y z
N MET A 1 11.81 10.71 -4.46
CA MET A 1 11.79 10.45 -4.94
C MET A 1 11.45 10.66 -5.42
N ARG A 2 11.22 11.16 -5.69
CA ARG A 2 10.92 11.42 -6.43
C ARG A 2 10.70 11.00 -7.04
N GLU A 3 10.61 11.10 -7.42
CA GLU A 3 10.41 10.74 -8.18
C GLU A 3 10.24 9.95 -8.37
N MET A 4 10.13 9.80 -8.11
CA MET A 4 9.91 9.10 -8.35
C MET A 4 9.36 8.89 -8.83
N GLY A 5 9.13 9.27 -8.92
CA GLY A 5 8.66 9.19 -9.48
C GLY A 5 7.87 9.02 -9.91
N SER A 6 7.99 8.84 -10.22
CA SER A 6 7.20 8.64 -10.68
C SER A 6 6.32 7.97 -10.70
N ILE A 7 6.48 7.62 -10.31
CA ILE A 7 5.47 6.98 -10.26
C ILE A 7 4.42 7.63 -9.93
N ASP A 8 4.15 7.99 -10.43
CA ASP A 8 3.35 8.71 -10.37
C ASP A 8 2.11 8.26 -10.51
N MET A 9 1.51 8.01 -9.66
CA MET A 9 0.34 7.70 -9.65
C MET A 9 -0.41 8.54 -10.49
N ALA A 10 -0.78 8.26 -11.44
CA ALA A 10 -1.60 8.85 -12.35
C ALA A 10 -2.00 10.26 -12.09
N SER A 11 -2.37 10.63 -10.98
CA SER A 11 -2.80 12.00 -10.73
C SER A 11 -2.42 12.44 -9.34
N THR A 12 -2.34 13.76 -9.19
CA THR A 12 -2.11 14.37 -7.89
C THR A 12 -3.23 14.03 -6.92
N ASN A 13 -4.46 13.93 -7.43
CA ASN A 13 -5.61 13.58 -6.58
C ASN A 13 -5.47 12.20 -5.99
N ASP A 14 -5.03 11.23 -6.78
CA ASP A 14 -4.83 9.88 -6.28
C ASP A 14 -3.75 9.85 -5.21
N LYS A 15 -2.69 10.58 -5.41
CA LYS A 15 -1.61 10.67 -4.46
C LYS A 15 -2.08 11.29 -3.15
N ASN A 16 -2.83 12.39 -3.25
CA ASN A 16 -3.35 13.06 -2.07
C ASN A 16 -4.31 12.18 -1.29
N ALA A 17 -5.13 11.42 -1.99
CA ALA A 17 -6.06 10.50 -1.35
C ALA A 17 -5.30 9.44 -0.56
N LEU A 18 -4.22 8.91 -1.11
CA LEU A 18 -3.41 7.92 -0.43
C LEU A 18 -2.72 8.52 0.79
N ILE A 19 -2.20 9.73 0.67
CA ILE A 19 -1.56 10.41 1.79
C ILE A 19 -2.57 10.65 2.92
N ASN A 20 -3.78 11.07 2.56
CA ASN A 20 -4.82 11.28 3.55
C ASN A 20 -5.18 9.99 4.29
N ARG A 21 -5.23 8.88 3.56
CA ARG A 21 -5.47 7.58 4.19
C ARG A 21 -4.33 7.21 5.15
N LEU A 22 -3.09 7.47 4.74
CA LEU A 22 -1.94 7.21 5.61
C LEU A 22 -1.99 8.05 6.86
N ASN A 23 -2.41 9.31 6.74
CA ASN A 23 -2.54 10.18 7.91
C ASN A 23 -3.58 9.64 8.89
N ARG A 24 -4.68 9.09 8.38
CA ARG A 24 -5.69 8.47 9.25
C ARG A 24 -5.14 7.23 9.94
N ILE A 25 -4.37 6.42 9.20
CA ILE A 25 -3.76 5.23 9.78
C ILE A 25 -2.73 5.63 10.86
N GLU A 26 -1.99 6.68 10.61
CA GLU A 26 -1.06 7.20 11.60
C GLU A 26 -1.79 7.55 12.90
N GLY A 27 -2.95 8.21 12.78
CA GLY A 27 -3.78 8.52 13.93
C GLY A 27 -4.24 7.27 14.65
N GLN A 28 -4.61 6.23 13.91
CA GLN A 28 -4.99 4.95 14.51
C GLN A 28 -3.84 4.35 15.30
N ILE A 29 -2.63 4.43 14.76
CA ILE A 29 -1.45 3.89 15.46
C ILE A 29 -1.18 4.66 16.74
N ARG A 30 -1.31 5.98 16.71
CA ARG A 30 -1.17 6.77 17.93
C ARG A 30 -2.23 6.39 18.96
N GLY A 31 -3.44 6.12 18.50
CA GLY A 31 -4.51 5.64 19.37
C GLY A 31 -4.16 4.32 20.03
N ILE A 32 -3.57 3.41 19.26
CA ILE A 32 -3.13 2.11 19.79
C ILE A 32 -2.06 2.31 20.86
N SER A 33 -1.11 3.23 20.61
CA SER A 33 -0.09 3.54 21.61
C SER A 33 -0.71 3.99 22.94
N ARG A 34 -1.73 4.84 22.87
CA ARG A 34 -2.42 5.29 24.08
C ARG A 34 -3.13 4.15 24.77
N MET A 35 -3.73 3.24 23.99
CA MET A 35 -4.41 2.09 24.57
C MET A 35 -3.44 1.20 25.34
N VAL A 36 -2.26 0.98 24.77
CA VAL A 36 -1.22 0.20 25.44
C VAL A 36 -0.76 0.91 26.71
N ASP A 37 -0.55 2.22 26.60
CA ASP A 37 -0.06 3.01 27.72
C ASP A 37 -1.07 3.03 28.88
N GLN A 38 -2.36 3.00 28.56
CA GLN A 38 -3.44 3.08 29.55
C GLN A 38 -3.92 1.70 29.99
N ASP A 39 -3.24 0.65 29.57
CA ASP A 39 -3.62 -0.72 29.91
C ASP A 39 -5.07 -1.05 29.53
N THR A 40 -5.49 -0.57 28.35
CA THR A 40 -6.78 -0.88 27.82
C THR A 40 -6.91 -2.39 27.63
N TYR A 41 -8.13 -2.91 27.80
CA TYR A 41 -8.40 -4.33 27.66
C TYR A 41 -7.78 -4.86 26.37
N CYS A 42 -6.98 -5.92 26.52
CA CYS A 42 -6.16 -6.46 25.44
C CYS A 42 -6.94 -6.75 24.15
N ILE A 43 -8.14 -7.30 24.27
CA ILE A 43 -8.92 -7.63 23.09
C ILE A 43 -9.30 -6.38 22.30
N GLN A 44 -9.62 -5.29 22.99
CA GLN A 44 -9.94 -4.05 22.30
C GLN A 44 -8.72 -3.50 21.55
N THR A 45 -7.54 -3.59 22.17
CA THR A 45 -6.32 -3.13 21.52
C THR A 45 -6.02 -3.98 20.29
N LEU A 46 -6.18 -5.29 20.40
CA LEU A 46 -5.96 -6.20 19.27
C LEU A 46 -6.92 -5.91 18.12
N THR A 47 -8.16 -5.56 18.45
CA THR A 47 -9.15 -5.19 17.42
C THR A 47 -8.69 -3.96 16.65
N GLN A 48 -8.13 -2.97 17.37
CA GLN A 48 -7.64 -1.77 16.70
C GLN A 48 -6.40 -2.06 15.86
N ILE A 49 -5.53 -2.94 16.31
CA ILE A 49 -4.37 -3.35 15.53
C ILE A 49 -4.82 -4.03 14.25
N SER A 50 -5.81 -4.90 14.35
CA SER A 50 -6.34 -5.60 13.19
C SER A 50 -6.93 -4.61 12.18
N ALA A 51 -7.64 -3.60 12.66
CA ALA A 51 -8.21 -2.58 11.79
C ALA A 51 -7.12 -1.77 11.07
N ALA A 52 -6.08 -1.38 11.80
CA ALA A 52 -4.98 -0.62 11.22
C ALA A 52 -4.22 -1.47 10.19
N SER A 53 -4.02 -2.75 10.49
CA SER A 53 -3.36 -3.68 9.57
C SER A 53 -4.16 -3.84 8.28
N SER A 54 -5.48 -3.98 8.39
CA SER A 54 -6.34 -4.08 7.22
C SER A 54 -6.29 -2.83 6.37
N ALA A 55 -6.28 -1.67 7.02
CA ALA A 55 -6.21 -0.40 6.29
C ALA A 55 -4.89 -0.26 5.53
N LEU A 56 -3.79 -0.66 6.16
CA LEU A 56 -2.48 -0.65 5.50
C LEU A 56 -2.44 -1.61 4.33
N ARG A 57 -3.03 -2.80 4.51
CA ARG A 57 -3.06 -3.80 3.44
C ARG A 57 -3.85 -3.29 2.24
N SER A 58 -5.00 -2.67 2.49
CA SER A 58 -5.80 -2.10 1.42
C SER A 58 -5.05 -1.02 0.66
N LEU A 59 -4.35 -0.16 1.40
CA LEU A 59 -3.58 0.90 0.77
C LEU A 59 -2.45 0.31 -0.07
N ALA A 60 -1.80 -0.73 0.42
CA ALA A 60 -0.73 -1.38 -0.32
C ALA A 60 -1.24 -1.98 -1.62
N LEU A 61 -2.45 -2.54 -1.61
CA LEU A 61 -3.04 -3.09 -2.83
C LEU A 61 -3.31 -2.00 -3.86
N VAL A 62 -3.77 -0.84 -3.42
CA VAL A 62 -3.98 0.28 -4.34
C VAL A 62 -2.65 0.72 -4.95
N LEU A 63 -1.61 0.81 -4.12
CA LEU A 63 -0.29 1.18 -4.60
C LEU A 63 0.23 0.21 -5.66
N ILE A 64 0.10 -1.09 -5.39
CA ILE A 64 0.62 -2.08 -6.33
C ILE A 64 -0.19 -2.09 -7.63
N GLN A 65 -1.50 -1.87 -7.55
CA GLN A 65 -2.33 -1.79 -8.73
C GLN A 65 -1.93 -0.61 -9.62
N ASN A 66 -1.71 0.55 -9.02
CA ASN A 66 -1.29 1.73 -9.76
C ASN A 66 0.08 1.51 -10.39
N HIS A 67 0.99 0.94 -9.62
CA HIS A 67 2.34 0.65 -10.10
C HIS A 67 2.30 -0.35 -11.26
N LEU A 68 1.50 -1.40 -11.12
CA LEU A 68 1.38 -2.43 -12.13
C LEU A 68 0.83 -1.87 -13.43
N GLN A 69 -0.22 -1.04 -13.35
CA GLN A 69 -0.79 -0.43 -14.54
C GLN A 69 0.25 0.41 -15.27
N HIS A 70 1.01 1.19 -14.54
CA HIS A 70 2.03 2.03 -15.12
C HIS A 70 3.14 1.19 -15.77
N CYS A 71 3.60 0.17 -15.08
CA CYS A 71 4.68 -0.68 -15.59
C CYS A 71 4.24 -1.49 -16.81
N LEU A 72 3.01 -1.98 -16.79
CA LEU A 72 2.49 -2.73 -17.91
C LEU A 72 2.32 -1.84 -19.14
N ALA A 73 1.87 -0.61 -18.94
CA ALA A 73 1.76 0.34 -20.05
C ALA A 73 3.12 0.59 -20.69
N GLU A 74 4.15 0.77 -19.87
CA GLU A 74 5.51 0.97 -20.36
C GLU A 74 6.00 -0.25 -21.12
N ALA A 75 5.75 -1.43 -20.59
CA ALA A 75 6.21 -2.67 -21.23
C ALA A 75 5.50 -2.88 -22.57
N VAL A 76 4.23 -2.57 -22.65
CA VAL A 76 3.49 -2.69 -23.90
C VAL A 76 4.04 -1.70 -24.92
N GLU A 77 4.33 -0.48 -24.49
CA GLU A 77 4.90 0.53 -25.39
C GLU A 77 6.26 0.09 -25.91
N SER A 78 7.07 -0.53 -25.08
CA SER A 78 8.39 -0.95 -25.48
C SER A 78 8.37 -2.16 -26.40
N GLY A 79 7.28 -2.92 -26.38
CA GLY A 79 7.15 -4.14 -27.16
C GLY A 79 7.99 -5.29 -26.59
N ASP A 80 8.50 -5.14 -25.37
CA ASP A 80 9.35 -6.15 -24.77
C ASP A 80 8.52 -7.10 -23.91
N ARG A 81 8.29 -8.29 -24.45
CA ARG A 81 7.49 -9.29 -23.76
C ARG A 81 8.15 -9.79 -22.49
N GLN A 82 9.47 -9.92 -22.51
CA GLN A 82 10.18 -10.38 -21.31
C GLN A 82 10.07 -9.38 -20.19
N LEU A 83 10.13 -8.10 -20.52
CA LEU A 83 9.95 -7.05 -19.51
C LEU A 83 8.57 -7.10 -18.93
N HIS A 84 7.55 -7.28 -19.77
CA HIS A 84 6.17 -7.40 -19.32
C HIS A 84 6.02 -8.56 -18.34
N ASP A 85 6.53 -9.74 -18.70
CA ASP A 85 6.41 -10.93 -17.87
C ASP A 85 7.15 -10.77 -16.54
N ALA A 86 8.33 -10.16 -16.58
CA ALA A 86 9.12 -9.92 -15.38
C ALA A 86 8.36 -9.00 -14.41
N LYS A 87 7.71 -7.95 -14.95
CA LYS A 87 6.98 -7.03 -14.10
C LYS A 87 5.74 -7.68 -13.48
N VAL A 88 5.06 -8.52 -14.23
CA VAL A 88 3.91 -9.25 -13.70
C VAL A 88 4.35 -10.18 -12.57
N GLN A 89 5.45 -10.88 -12.75
CA GLN A 89 5.94 -11.78 -11.72
C GLN A 89 6.38 -11.04 -10.48
N GLU A 90 7.03 -9.91 -10.65
CA GLU A 90 7.44 -9.08 -9.52
C GLU A 90 6.23 -8.63 -8.69
N ALA A 91 5.20 -8.16 -9.38
CA ALA A 91 3.98 -7.70 -8.70
C ALA A 91 3.28 -8.86 -8.00
N SER A 92 3.21 -10.01 -8.65
CA SER A 92 2.58 -11.19 -8.06
C SER A 92 3.29 -11.63 -6.79
N ALA A 93 4.61 -11.61 -6.80
CA ALA A 93 5.40 -11.98 -5.63
C ALA A 93 5.18 -10.99 -4.49
N ALA A 94 5.12 -9.69 -4.81
CA ALA A 94 4.89 -8.67 -3.81
C ALA A 94 3.52 -8.82 -3.16
N ILE A 95 2.49 -9.07 -3.97
CA ILE A 95 1.14 -9.29 -3.47
C ILE A 95 1.11 -10.52 -2.57
N GLY A 96 1.78 -11.59 -2.99
CA GLY A 96 1.85 -12.80 -2.20
C GLY A 96 2.46 -12.57 -0.82
N ARG A 97 3.53 -11.78 -0.75
CA ARG A 97 4.15 -11.45 0.53
C ARG A 97 3.20 -10.64 1.41
N LEU A 98 2.49 -9.70 0.79
CA LEU A 98 1.54 -8.87 1.53
C LEU A 98 0.43 -9.70 2.16
N LEU A 99 -0.09 -10.66 1.41
CA LEU A 99 -1.21 -11.48 1.89
C LEU A 99 -0.79 -12.49 2.96
N ARG A 100 0.49 -12.90 2.95
CA ARG A 100 0.98 -13.85 3.96
C ARG A 100 1.26 -13.19 5.31
N ASN A 101 1.46 -11.91 5.30
CA ASN A 101 1.68 -11.21 6.56
C ASN A 101 0.35 -10.87 7.20
#